data_fe542004cd789c2e94a004e7f09ab45a
#
_entry.id   fe542004cd789c2e94a004e7f09ab45a
#
_cell.length_a   1.000
_cell.length_b   1.000
_cell.length_c   1.000
_cell.angle_alpha   90.00
_cell.angle_beta   90.00
_cell.angle_gamma   90.00
#
_symmetry.space_group_name_H-M   'P 1'
#
loop_
_entity.id
_entity.type
_entity.pdbx_description
1 polymer ?
#
loop_
_entity_poly.entity_id
_entity_poly.type
_entity_poly.pdbx_seq_one_letter_code
_entity_poly.pdbx_strand_id
1 'polypeptide(L)'
;MLFRSEPGEFLLGQAYKNQYDGNFLGDIPPELGNNASYGAFRILQQDVASFETLLDTTSQRFGLDRELVAAKLMGRWRNGVPLTLSPDTPDYKLSEGQINAFDYADSPSNPTYYDDHTGLRCPIGSHIRRMNPRSGMVMGQPYSRRLIRRAMPYGPEYRHGHDDPTVERGLIGYFICGDLEMQYEFMVGTWGNLDYSQAGIRGTRDPIFGAQPEQQGRFVIRINDTRDPIVLSDLPRWVTTRGSVYCLLPGIGGLRYLA
;
A
#
# COMPACT_ATOMS: atom_id res chain seq x y z
N MET A 1 3.21 -19.90 10.66
CA MET A 1 4.09 -18.94 11.36
C MET A 1 3.82 -17.57 10.77
N LEU A 2 3.10 -16.72 11.50
CA LEU A 2 2.81 -15.37 11.02
C LEU A 2 4.12 -14.64 10.77
N PHE A 3 4.20 -13.93 9.65
CA PHE A 3 5.34 -13.15 9.21
C PHE A 3 5.78 -12.17 10.29
N ARG A 4 6.72 -12.57 11.12
CA ARG A 4 7.33 -11.66 12.08
C ARG A 4 8.32 -10.78 11.34
N SER A 5 8.12 -9.48 11.42
CA SER A 5 9.12 -8.50 11.02
C SER A 5 10.33 -8.62 11.95
N GLU A 6 11.51 -8.47 11.38
CA GLU A 6 12.74 -8.42 12.18
C GLU A 6 12.91 -7.01 12.76
N PRO A 7 13.51 -6.86 13.95
CA PRO A 7 13.74 -5.52 14.53
C PRO A 7 14.50 -4.57 13.61
N GLY A 8 15.48 -5.08 12.87
CA GLY A 8 16.28 -4.30 11.94
C GLY A 8 15.53 -3.75 10.72
N GLU A 9 14.29 -4.21 10.46
CA GLU A 9 13.43 -3.57 9.45
C GLU A 9 13.05 -2.13 9.87
N PHE A 10 13.06 -1.83 11.16
CA PHE A 10 12.56 -0.57 11.70
C PHE A 10 13.55 0.14 12.63
N LEU A 11 14.50 -0.60 13.23
CA LEU A 11 15.45 -0.08 14.21
C LEU A 11 16.87 -0.13 13.67
N LEU A 12 17.55 1.00 13.65
CA LEU A 12 18.94 1.11 13.26
C LEU A 12 19.87 0.34 14.24
N GLY A 13 20.92 -0.24 13.70
CA GLY A 13 21.89 -1.02 14.46
C GLY A 13 21.41 -2.39 14.94
N GLN A 14 20.18 -2.81 14.60
CA GLN A 14 19.64 -4.12 14.90
C GLN A 14 19.87 -5.10 13.76
N ALA A 15 19.97 -6.40 14.09
CA ALA A 15 20.17 -7.45 13.10
C ALA A 15 19.00 -7.50 12.09
N TYR A 16 19.37 -7.58 10.80
CA TYR A 16 18.44 -7.68 9.71
C TYR A 16 19.01 -8.61 8.62
N LYS A 17 18.20 -9.54 8.16
CA LYS A 17 18.65 -10.58 7.21
C LYS A 17 18.46 -10.22 5.75
N ASN A 18 17.63 -9.23 5.47
CA ASN A 18 17.35 -8.86 4.10
C ASN A 18 18.47 -7.95 3.57
N GLN A 19 19.24 -8.46 2.62
CA GLN A 19 20.38 -7.74 2.01
C GLN A 19 19.98 -6.52 1.17
N TYR A 20 18.68 -6.33 0.89
CA TYR A 20 18.17 -5.25 0.05
C TYR A 20 17.69 -4.03 0.85
N ASP A 21 17.52 -4.20 2.15
CA ASP A 21 17.11 -3.12 3.02
C ASP A 21 18.28 -2.80 3.96
N GLY A 22 18.80 -1.59 3.86
CA GLY A 22 19.84 -1.14 4.77
C GLY A 22 19.23 -0.74 6.12
N ASN A 23 19.94 -1.03 7.19
CA ASN A 23 19.70 -0.45 8.50
C ASN A 23 20.99 0.13 9.08
N PHE A 24 21.81 0.63 8.18
CA PHE A 24 23.15 1.14 8.50
C PHE A 24 23.04 2.47 9.25
N LEU A 25 23.88 2.61 10.27
CA LEU A 25 24.02 3.88 10.98
C LEU A 25 24.64 4.96 10.09
N GLY A 26 25.41 4.57 9.06
CA GLY A 26 26.14 5.51 8.21
C GLY A 26 27.06 6.39 9.04
N ASP A 27 26.98 7.70 8.83
CA ASP A 27 27.74 8.72 9.58
C ASP A 27 27.06 9.14 10.91
N ILE A 28 25.95 8.50 11.28
CA ILE A 28 25.27 8.81 12.55
C ILE A 28 26.08 8.21 13.72
N PRO A 29 26.42 9.01 14.73
CA PRO A 29 27.10 8.48 15.92
C PRO A 29 26.32 7.32 16.52
N PRO A 30 26.97 6.20 16.88
CA PRO A 30 26.29 5.03 17.45
C PRO A 30 25.42 5.34 18.66
N GLU A 31 25.83 6.28 19.49
CA GLU A 31 25.09 6.74 20.66
C GLU A 31 23.73 7.33 20.27
N LEU A 32 23.66 8.05 19.16
CA LEU A 32 22.43 8.64 18.64
C LEU A 32 21.62 7.65 17.81
N GLY A 33 22.30 6.84 16.99
CA GLY A 33 21.67 6.01 15.97
C GLY A 33 21.18 4.65 16.47
N ASN A 34 21.83 4.03 17.45
CA ASN A 34 21.41 2.72 17.93
C ASN A 34 19.99 2.73 18.49
N ASN A 35 19.14 1.82 17.98
CA ASN A 35 17.72 1.75 18.27
C ASN A 35 16.91 2.99 17.86
N ALA A 36 17.47 3.84 17.02
CA ALA A 36 16.70 4.88 16.36
C ALA A 36 15.92 4.29 15.17
N SER A 37 15.01 5.09 14.60
CA SER A 37 14.30 4.80 13.37
C SER A 37 14.28 6.04 12.50
N TYR A 38 14.10 5.85 11.20
CA TYR A 38 13.69 6.95 10.33
C TYR A 38 12.17 7.04 10.26
N GLY A 39 11.67 8.26 10.16
CA GLY A 39 10.26 8.57 9.97
C GLY A 39 10.05 9.46 8.75
N ALA A 40 9.15 9.05 7.86
CA ALA A 40 8.65 9.90 6.80
C ALA A 40 7.26 10.40 7.18
N PHE A 41 7.14 11.71 7.44
CA PHE A 41 5.86 12.35 7.71
C PHE A 41 5.31 12.95 6.42
N ARG A 42 4.01 12.77 6.16
CA ARG A 42 3.34 13.25 4.95
C ARG A 42 1.96 13.81 5.29
N ILE A 43 1.65 14.95 4.66
CA ILE A 43 0.29 15.47 4.58
C ILE A 43 -0.20 15.22 3.16
N LEU A 44 -1.19 14.34 3.03
CA LEU A 44 -1.70 13.84 1.77
C LEU A 44 -3.14 14.30 1.59
N GLN A 45 -3.35 15.30 0.76
CA GLN A 45 -4.70 15.69 0.36
C GLN A 45 -5.29 14.63 -0.54
N GLN A 46 -6.57 14.32 -0.35
CA GLN A 46 -7.31 13.31 -1.11
C GLN A 46 -8.54 13.91 -1.77
N ASP A 47 -8.65 13.75 -3.09
CA ASP A 47 -9.87 14.05 -3.84
C ASP A 47 -10.85 12.89 -3.73
N VAL A 48 -11.56 12.86 -2.60
CA VAL A 48 -12.52 11.79 -2.29
C VAL A 48 -13.72 11.86 -3.23
N ALA A 49 -14.19 13.04 -3.61
CA ALA A 49 -15.35 13.20 -4.49
C ALA A 49 -15.08 12.59 -5.87
N SER A 50 -13.89 12.85 -6.45
CA SER A 50 -13.50 12.28 -7.74
C SER A 50 -13.31 10.75 -7.65
N PHE A 51 -12.77 10.24 -6.55
CA PHE A 51 -12.67 8.80 -6.33
C PHE A 51 -14.04 8.14 -6.29
N GLU A 52 -14.98 8.67 -5.53
CA GLU A 52 -16.34 8.14 -5.40
C GLU A 52 -17.10 8.21 -6.75
N THR A 53 -16.90 9.28 -7.53
CA THR A 53 -17.45 9.41 -8.89
C THR A 53 -16.93 8.32 -9.83
N LEU A 54 -15.64 7.98 -9.74
CA LEU A 54 -15.09 6.86 -10.52
C LEU A 54 -15.75 5.54 -10.14
N LEU A 55 -16.00 5.29 -8.86
CA LEU A 55 -16.65 4.07 -8.41
C LEU A 55 -18.06 3.95 -9.02
N ASP A 56 -18.83 5.05 -9.00
CA ASP A 56 -20.19 5.09 -9.56
C ASP A 56 -20.18 4.85 -11.07
N THR A 57 -19.34 5.55 -11.81
CA THR A 57 -19.25 5.43 -13.26
C THR A 57 -18.76 4.05 -13.70
N THR A 58 -17.81 3.47 -12.95
CA THR A 58 -17.30 2.12 -13.21
C THR A 58 -18.37 1.06 -12.93
N SER A 59 -19.07 1.19 -11.81
CA SER A 59 -20.18 0.31 -11.42
C SER A 59 -21.25 0.29 -12.51
N GLN A 60 -21.70 1.46 -12.94
CA GLN A 60 -22.72 1.59 -14.00
C GLN A 60 -22.26 1.03 -15.34
N ARG A 61 -21.02 1.32 -15.75
CA ARG A 61 -20.48 0.92 -17.06
C ARG A 61 -20.29 -0.58 -17.19
N PHE A 62 -19.82 -1.25 -16.14
CA PHE A 62 -19.40 -2.66 -16.19
C PHE A 62 -20.34 -3.60 -15.43
N GLY A 63 -21.35 -3.08 -14.74
CA GLY A 63 -22.28 -3.89 -13.94
C GLY A 63 -21.62 -4.55 -12.72
N LEU A 64 -20.58 -3.90 -12.16
CA LEU A 64 -19.89 -4.36 -10.97
C LEU A 64 -20.47 -3.70 -9.73
N ASP A 65 -20.42 -4.40 -8.60
CA ASP A 65 -20.69 -3.76 -7.31
C ASP A 65 -19.69 -2.63 -7.05
N ARG A 66 -20.18 -1.49 -6.60
CA ARG A 66 -19.39 -0.28 -6.35
C ARG A 66 -18.29 -0.49 -5.29
N GLU A 67 -18.63 -1.17 -4.21
CA GLU A 67 -17.68 -1.48 -3.15
C GLU A 67 -16.67 -2.53 -3.58
N LEU A 68 -17.03 -3.44 -4.48
CA LEU A 68 -16.08 -4.36 -5.09
C LEU A 68 -15.05 -3.61 -5.96
N VAL A 69 -15.46 -2.59 -6.72
CA VAL A 69 -14.53 -1.76 -7.50
C VAL A 69 -13.54 -1.06 -6.56
N ALA A 70 -14.03 -0.44 -5.48
CA ALA A 70 -13.17 0.18 -4.47
C ALA A 70 -12.18 -0.83 -3.87
N ALA A 71 -12.68 -2.03 -3.52
CA ALA A 71 -11.86 -3.09 -2.98
C ALA A 71 -10.81 -3.60 -3.97
N LYS A 72 -11.13 -3.70 -5.27
CA LYS A 72 -10.18 -4.11 -6.33
C LYS A 72 -9.04 -3.07 -6.50
N LEU A 73 -9.35 -1.77 -6.43
CA LEU A 73 -8.34 -0.70 -6.47
C LEU A 73 -7.41 -0.75 -5.24
N MET A 74 -7.99 -0.88 -4.05
CA MET A 74 -7.25 -0.88 -2.79
C MET A 74 -6.57 -2.23 -2.50
N GLY A 75 -7.22 -3.37 -2.80
CA GLY A 75 -6.85 -4.72 -2.40
C GLY A 75 -7.55 -5.20 -1.12
N ARG A 76 -8.35 -4.33 -0.49
CA ARG A 76 -9.16 -4.60 0.71
C ARG A 76 -10.52 -3.95 0.59
N TRP A 77 -11.49 -4.58 1.19
CA TRP A 77 -12.80 -3.97 1.48
C TRP A 77 -12.65 -2.82 2.48
N ARG A 78 -13.64 -1.92 2.55
CA ARG A 78 -13.63 -0.78 3.51
C ARG A 78 -13.61 -1.23 4.97
N ASN A 79 -14.08 -2.42 5.29
CA ASN A 79 -13.96 -3.02 6.62
C ASN A 79 -12.57 -3.61 6.93
N GLY A 80 -11.60 -3.48 6.01
CA GLY A 80 -10.24 -3.95 6.17
C GLY A 80 -9.97 -5.38 5.70
N VAL A 81 -11.00 -6.15 5.37
CA VAL A 81 -10.85 -7.55 4.92
C VAL A 81 -10.17 -7.60 3.55
N PRO A 82 -9.06 -8.36 3.38
CA PRO A 82 -8.37 -8.44 2.10
C PRO A 82 -9.16 -9.28 1.08
N LEU A 83 -9.12 -8.87 -0.17
CA LEU A 83 -9.74 -9.60 -1.28
C LEU A 83 -9.20 -11.02 -1.45
N THR A 84 -7.95 -11.27 -1.07
CA THR A 84 -7.37 -12.62 -1.10
C THR A 84 -8.15 -13.60 -0.22
N LEU A 85 -8.66 -13.16 0.92
CA LEU A 85 -9.46 -13.99 1.82
C LEU A 85 -10.94 -13.98 1.44
N SER A 86 -11.47 -12.85 0.98
CA SER A 86 -12.90 -12.70 0.66
C SER A 86 -13.05 -11.92 -0.65
N PRO A 87 -12.97 -12.60 -1.83
CA PRO A 87 -12.87 -11.94 -3.12
C PRO A 87 -14.17 -11.28 -3.62
N ASP A 88 -15.32 -11.79 -3.21
CA ASP A 88 -16.61 -11.44 -3.80
C ASP A 88 -17.49 -10.57 -2.90
N THR A 89 -17.36 -10.75 -1.58
CA THR A 89 -18.15 -10.02 -0.59
C THR A 89 -17.30 -9.74 0.66
N PRO A 90 -17.54 -8.65 1.40
CA PRO A 90 -16.83 -8.40 2.65
C PRO A 90 -17.25 -9.41 3.73
N ASP A 91 -16.29 -10.15 4.28
CA ASP A 91 -16.55 -11.05 5.41
C ASP A 91 -16.35 -10.31 6.74
N TYR A 92 -17.45 -10.12 7.46
CA TYR A 92 -17.43 -9.44 8.76
C TYR A 92 -17.09 -10.36 9.95
N LYS A 93 -16.85 -11.65 9.70
CA LYS A 93 -16.56 -12.65 10.76
C LYS A 93 -15.07 -12.81 11.02
N LEU A 94 -14.21 -12.33 10.11
CA LEU A 94 -12.77 -12.44 10.27
C LEU A 94 -12.28 -11.54 11.41
N SER A 95 -11.53 -12.10 12.33
CA SER A 95 -10.89 -11.36 13.42
C SER A 95 -9.72 -10.50 12.91
N GLU A 96 -9.31 -9.51 13.69
CA GLU A 96 -8.17 -8.64 13.37
C GLU A 96 -6.88 -9.42 13.08
N GLY A 97 -6.62 -10.50 13.79
CA GLY A 97 -5.48 -11.39 13.53
C GLY A 97 -5.58 -12.12 12.19
N GLN A 98 -6.78 -12.54 11.81
CA GLN A 98 -7.02 -13.26 10.56
C GLN A 98 -6.91 -12.36 9.33
N ILE A 99 -7.39 -11.12 9.38
CA ILE A 99 -7.32 -10.18 8.23
C ILE A 99 -5.90 -9.79 7.83
N ASN A 100 -4.91 -10.10 8.65
CA ASN A 100 -3.49 -9.89 8.34
C ASN A 100 -2.75 -11.18 7.98
N ALA A 101 -3.37 -12.36 8.18
CA ALA A 101 -2.78 -13.67 7.92
C ALA A 101 -3.15 -14.17 6.52
N PHE A 102 -2.58 -13.55 5.48
CA PHE A 102 -2.78 -13.95 4.08
C PHE A 102 -1.52 -13.74 3.25
N ASP A 103 -1.49 -14.38 2.08
CA ASP A 103 -0.45 -14.22 1.07
C ASP A 103 -1.07 -14.24 -0.35
N TYR A 104 -0.27 -13.90 -1.37
CA TYR A 104 -0.68 -13.90 -2.78
C TYR A 104 -0.20 -15.11 -3.57
N ALA A 105 0.77 -15.85 -3.05
CA ALA A 105 1.26 -17.08 -3.64
C ALA A 105 0.86 -18.27 -2.79
N ASP A 106 0.73 -19.43 -3.42
CA ASP A 106 0.52 -20.67 -2.71
C ASP A 106 1.74 -21.00 -1.84
N SER A 107 1.50 -21.23 -0.56
CA SER A 107 2.54 -21.68 0.36
C SER A 107 2.19 -23.06 0.87
N PRO A 108 2.98 -24.09 0.57
CA PRO A 108 2.76 -25.45 1.06
C PRO A 108 2.66 -25.54 2.59
N SER A 109 3.21 -24.56 3.29
CA SER A 109 3.21 -24.50 4.77
C SER A 109 1.96 -23.86 5.36
N ASN A 110 1.05 -23.31 4.55
CA ASN A 110 -0.17 -22.68 5.04
C ASN A 110 -1.38 -23.00 4.15
N PRO A 111 -2.25 -23.95 4.56
CA PRO A 111 -3.40 -24.39 3.77
C PRO A 111 -4.51 -23.33 3.62
N THR A 112 -4.39 -22.18 4.29
CA THR A 112 -5.35 -21.06 4.14
C THR A 112 -4.96 -20.07 3.04
N TYR A 113 -3.83 -20.28 2.38
CA TYR A 113 -3.41 -19.45 1.26
C TYR A 113 -4.03 -19.93 -0.04
N TYR A 114 -4.56 -18.99 -0.75
CA TYR A 114 -5.08 -19.20 -2.08
C TYR A 114 -4.05 -18.72 -3.08
N ASP A 115 -3.73 -19.57 -4.05
CA ASP A 115 -2.91 -19.17 -5.18
C ASP A 115 -3.65 -18.08 -5.97
N ASP A 116 -3.10 -16.88 -5.97
CA ASP A 116 -3.63 -15.71 -6.68
C ASP A 116 -2.56 -15.08 -7.58
N HIS A 117 -1.70 -15.90 -8.18
CA HIS A 117 -0.64 -15.41 -9.09
C HIS A 117 -1.20 -14.55 -10.23
N THR A 118 -2.38 -14.87 -10.70
CA THR A 118 -3.04 -14.18 -11.81
C THR A 118 -3.76 -12.91 -11.39
N GLY A 119 -3.95 -12.66 -10.09
CA GLY A 119 -4.64 -11.48 -9.57
C GLY A 119 -6.15 -11.50 -9.77
N LEU A 120 -6.77 -12.68 -9.80
CA LEU A 120 -8.22 -12.81 -9.91
C LEU A 120 -8.93 -12.35 -8.64
N ARG A 121 -8.40 -12.71 -7.48
CA ARG A 121 -8.93 -12.26 -6.20
C ARG A 121 -8.51 -10.82 -5.93
N CYS A 122 -7.22 -10.58 -5.74
CA CYS A 122 -6.63 -9.27 -5.51
C CYS A 122 -5.81 -8.86 -6.74
N PRO A 123 -6.22 -7.86 -7.52
CA PRO A 123 -5.49 -7.45 -8.71
C PRO A 123 -4.01 -7.20 -8.41
N ILE A 124 -3.12 -7.63 -9.30
CA ILE A 124 -1.66 -7.45 -9.13
C ILE A 124 -1.32 -5.96 -8.95
N GLY A 125 -2.04 -5.07 -9.66
CA GLY A 125 -1.87 -3.63 -9.61
C GLY A 125 -2.49 -2.94 -8.40
N SER A 126 -3.25 -3.63 -7.51
CA SER A 126 -3.91 -3.00 -6.38
C SER A 126 -2.91 -2.38 -5.39
N HIS A 127 -3.32 -1.32 -4.72
CA HIS A 127 -2.48 -0.55 -3.80
C HIS A 127 -1.74 -1.43 -2.77
N ILE A 128 -2.46 -2.26 -2.01
CA ILE A 128 -1.78 -3.04 -0.95
C ILE A 128 -0.86 -4.12 -1.51
N ARG A 129 -1.13 -4.65 -2.72
CA ARG A 129 -0.31 -5.67 -3.34
C ARG A 129 0.98 -5.07 -3.90
N ARG A 130 0.92 -3.84 -4.41
CA ARG A 130 2.12 -3.08 -4.78
C ARG A 130 2.98 -2.73 -3.58
N MET A 131 2.35 -2.23 -2.50
CA MET A 131 3.07 -1.73 -1.32
C MET A 131 3.53 -2.82 -0.35
N ASN A 132 3.01 -4.03 -0.47
CA ASN A 132 3.45 -5.19 0.31
C ASN A 132 3.17 -6.47 -0.50
N PRO A 133 4.03 -6.81 -1.47
CA PRO A 133 3.83 -7.95 -2.36
C PRO A 133 3.96 -9.32 -1.64
N ARG A 134 4.33 -9.33 -0.37
CA ARG A 134 4.45 -10.53 0.47
C ARG A 134 5.37 -11.57 -0.19
N SER A 135 4.90 -12.81 -0.40
CA SER A 135 5.63 -13.84 -1.15
C SER A 135 5.58 -13.66 -2.67
N GLY A 136 4.74 -12.74 -3.17
CA GLY A 136 4.63 -12.49 -4.61
C GLY A 136 5.93 -11.92 -5.18
N MET A 137 6.50 -12.58 -6.16
CA MET A 137 7.79 -12.19 -6.77
C MET A 137 7.65 -11.14 -7.88
N VAL A 138 6.46 -10.67 -8.17
CA VAL A 138 6.21 -9.69 -9.25
C VAL A 138 6.96 -8.38 -9.02
N MET A 139 7.18 -8.02 -7.77
CA MET A 139 7.83 -6.77 -7.34
C MET A 139 9.27 -6.96 -6.85
N GLY A 140 9.89 -8.10 -7.08
CA GLY A 140 11.23 -8.38 -6.60
C GLY A 140 11.26 -9.28 -5.37
N GLN A 141 12.08 -8.94 -4.37
CA GLN A 141 12.30 -9.83 -3.23
C GLN A 141 11.07 -9.96 -2.31
N PRO A 142 10.66 -11.20 -1.99
CA PRO A 142 9.56 -11.45 -1.06
C PRO A 142 9.83 -10.82 0.31
N TYR A 143 8.78 -10.31 0.93
CA TYR A 143 8.80 -9.79 2.31
C TYR A 143 9.82 -8.69 2.60
N SER A 144 10.31 -8.00 1.58
CA SER A 144 11.24 -6.89 1.73
C SER A 144 10.54 -5.54 1.93
N ARG A 145 11.31 -4.53 2.31
CA ARG A 145 10.93 -3.10 2.29
C ARG A 145 9.69 -2.77 3.11
N ARG A 146 9.52 -3.40 4.27
CA ARG A 146 8.36 -3.17 5.12
C ARG A 146 8.44 -1.82 5.84
N LEU A 147 7.26 -1.26 6.10
CA LEU A 147 7.09 -0.02 6.85
C LEU A 147 6.09 -0.23 7.98
N ILE A 148 6.34 0.38 9.13
CA ILE A 148 5.30 0.62 10.11
C ILE A 148 4.55 1.86 9.66
N ARG A 149 3.24 1.75 9.49
CA ARG A 149 2.38 2.84 9.04
C ARG A 149 1.43 3.26 10.13
N ARG A 150 1.38 4.56 10.37
CA ARG A 150 0.34 5.19 11.19
C ARG A 150 -0.24 6.33 10.37
N ALA A 151 -1.55 6.42 10.36
CA ALA A 151 -2.23 7.46 9.61
C ALA A 151 -3.47 7.93 10.35
N MET A 152 -3.80 9.20 10.16
CA MET A 152 -4.97 9.83 10.73
C MET A 152 -5.65 10.66 9.64
N PRO A 153 -6.94 10.45 9.37
CA PRO A 153 -7.67 11.29 8.44
C PRO A 153 -7.84 12.69 9.00
N TYR A 154 -7.93 13.67 8.11
CA TYR A 154 -8.30 15.04 8.44
C TYR A 154 -9.38 15.55 7.49
N GLY A 155 -10.07 16.61 7.89
CA GLY A 155 -11.22 17.15 7.22
C GLY A 155 -12.53 16.47 7.65
N PRO A 156 -13.69 17.00 7.25
CA PRO A 156 -14.97 16.40 7.59
C PRO A 156 -15.22 15.11 6.83
N GLU A 157 -16.09 14.27 7.37
CA GLU A 157 -16.53 13.04 6.73
C GLU A 157 -17.16 13.34 5.36
N TYR A 158 -16.82 12.54 4.35
CA TYR A 158 -17.44 12.62 3.03
C TYR A 158 -18.87 12.06 3.06
N ARG A 159 -19.82 12.79 2.48
CA ARG A 159 -21.21 12.36 2.35
C ARG A 159 -21.61 12.28 0.89
N HIS A 160 -21.72 11.08 0.39
CA HIS A 160 -22.07 10.80 -1.00
C HIS A 160 -23.36 11.54 -1.44
N GLY A 161 -23.27 12.28 -2.54
CA GLY A 161 -24.40 13.03 -3.10
C GLY A 161 -24.76 14.33 -2.39
N HIS A 162 -24.14 14.64 -1.25
CA HIS A 162 -24.44 15.83 -0.44
C HIS A 162 -23.21 16.63 -0.05
N ASP A 163 -22.10 16.39 -0.72
CA ASP A 163 -20.82 16.91 -0.28
C ASP A 163 -20.32 18.05 -1.14
N ASP A 164 -19.65 19.00 -0.49
CA ASP A 164 -18.98 20.10 -1.15
C ASP A 164 -17.60 19.65 -1.66
N PRO A 165 -17.36 19.65 -2.98
CA PRO A 165 -16.09 19.24 -3.56
C PRO A 165 -14.92 20.19 -3.20
N THR A 166 -15.21 21.39 -2.70
CA THR A 166 -14.18 22.37 -2.31
C THR A 166 -13.61 22.09 -0.92
N VAL A 167 -14.23 21.21 -0.15
CA VAL A 167 -13.79 20.88 1.21
C VAL A 167 -12.54 20.00 1.17
N GLU A 168 -11.47 20.50 1.76
CA GLU A 168 -10.21 19.77 1.84
C GLU A 168 -10.29 18.59 2.80
N ARG A 169 -9.90 17.41 2.32
CA ARG A 169 -9.79 16.17 3.07
C ARG A 169 -8.47 15.49 2.77
N GLY A 170 -8.04 14.65 3.66
CA GLY A 170 -6.83 13.89 3.42
C GLY A 170 -6.42 13.00 4.57
N LEU A 171 -5.15 12.64 4.51
CA LEU A 171 -4.52 11.72 5.44
C LEU A 171 -3.19 12.32 5.91
N ILE A 172 -2.98 12.38 7.21
CA ILE A 172 -1.66 12.57 7.78
C ILE A 172 -1.05 11.19 7.95
N GLY A 173 0.01 10.89 7.18
CA GLY A 173 0.71 9.62 7.22
C GLY A 173 2.05 9.74 7.92
N TYR A 174 2.37 8.75 8.76
CA TYR A 174 3.67 8.58 9.38
C TYR A 174 4.17 7.17 9.10
N PHE A 175 5.32 7.10 8.43
CA PHE A 175 5.91 5.87 7.94
C PHE A 175 7.27 5.68 8.60
N ILE A 176 7.43 4.60 9.38
CA ILE A 176 8.63 4.32 10.17
C ILE A 176 9.38 3.15 9.53
N CYS A 177 10.69 3.31 9.35
CA CYS A 177 11.57 2.34 8.71
C CYS A 177 13.02 2.45 9.25
N GLY A 178 13.83 1.46 8.91
CA GLY A 178 15.27 1.46 9.16
C GLY A 178 16.09 2.16 8.08
N ASP A 179 15.49 2.40 6.90
CA ASP A 179 16.16 3.03 5.76
C ASP A 179 15.13 3.81 4.93
N LEU A 180 15.35 5.11 4.75
CA LEU A 180 14.43 5.96 3.99
C LEU A 180 14.51 5.65 2.49
N GLU A 181 15.70 5.56 1.93
CA GLU A 181 15.93 5.38 0.50
C GLU A 181 15.47 3.99 0.05
N MET A 182 15.98 2.94 0.72
CA MET A 182 15.75 1.56 0.32
C MET A 182 14.37 1.02 0.73
N GLN A 183 13.66 1.66 1.64
CA GLN A 183 12.31 1.26 2.04
C GLN A 183 11.27 2.27 1.59
N TYR A 184 11.19 3.45 2.22
CA TYR A 184 10.11 4.40 1.97
C TYR A 184 10.14 4.99 0.55
N GLU A 185 11.25 5.56 0.14
CA GLU A 185 11.37 6.21 -1.18
C GLU A 185 11.29 5.20 -2.32
N PHE A 186 11.92 4.04 -2.14
CA PHE A 186 11.83 2.97 -3.10
C PHE A 186 10.38 2.49 -3.32
N MET A 187 9.62 2.31 -2.24
CA MET A 187 8.20 1.89 -2.35
C MET A 187 7.38 2.95 -3.06
N VAL A 188 7.51 4.21 -2.67
CA VAL A 188 6.72 5.31 -3.24
C VAL A 188 7.16 5.62 -4.67
N GLY A 189 8.46 5.71 -4.92
CA GLY A 189 9.02 6.04 -6.23
C GLY A 189 8.94 4.89 -7.23
N THR A 190 9.43 3.72 -6.83
CA THR A 190 9.56 2.56 -7.71
C THR A 190 8.29 1.72 -7.73
N TRP A 191 7.91 1.13 -6.60
CA TRP A 191 6.74 0.24 -6.59
C TRP A 191 5.42 0.94 -6.91
N GLY A 192 5.25 2.18 -6.48
CA GLY A 192 4.09 2.98 -6.82
C GLY A 192 3.96 3.31 -8.31
N ASN A 193 5.09 3.36 -9.02
CA ASN A 193 5.13 3.84 -10.41
C ASN A 193 5.68 2.81 -11.42
N LEU A 194 6.11 1.64 -10.97
CA LEU A 194 6.65 0.61 -11.84
C LEU A 194 5.60 0.08 -12.82
N ASP A 195 6.00 -0.02 -14.08
CA ASP A 195 5.24 -0.69 -15.12
C ASP A 195 5.42 -2.22 -14.99
N TYR A 196 4.31 -2.92 -14.77
CA TYR A 196 4.28 -4.38 -14.64
C TYR A 196 4.06 -5.09 -15.98
N SER A 197 4.78 -4.76 -17.00
CA SER A 197 4.63 -5.37 -18.32
C SER A 197 4.71 -6.90 -18.30
N GLN A 198 5.56 -7.46 -17.45
CA GLN A 198 5.72 -8.91 -17.27
C GLN A 198 4.50 -9.60 -16.64
N ALA A 199 3.74 -8.89 -15.85
CA ALA A 199 2.54 -9.42 -15.20
C ALA A 199 1.25 -9.20 -16.02
N GLY A 200 1.36 -8.75 -17.28
CA GLY A 200 0.20 -8.50 -18.15
C GLY A 200 -0.60 -7.23 -17.80
N ILE A 201 -0.09 -6.40 -16.91
CA ILE A 201 -0.72 -5.12 -16.50
C ILE A 201 0.12 -3.91 -16.92
N ARG A 202 0.62 -3.97 -18.12
CA ARG A 202 1.48 -2.95 -18.72
C ARG A 202 0.86 -1.56 -18.67
N GLY A 203 1.68 -0.55 -18.38
CA GLY A 203 1.28 0.85 -18.33
C GLY A 203 0.45 1.20 -17.10
N THR A 204 0.41 0.34 -16.07
CA THR A 204 -0.31 0.63 -14.82
C THR A 204 0.63 1.18 -13.76
N ARG A 205 0.10 2.02 -12.88
CA ARG A 205 0.73 2.53 -11.67
C ARG A 205 -0.15 2.23 -10.47
N ASP A 206 0.33 2.56 -9.27
CA ASP A 206 -0.52 2.45 -8.09
C ASP A 206 -1.81 3.27 -8.31
N PRO A 207 -3.00 2.64 -8.19
CA PRO A 207 -4.24 3.31 -8.53
C PRO A 207 -4.62 4.42 -7.55
N ILE A 208 -4.02 4.45 -6.35
CA ILE A 208 -4.38 5.40 -5.30
C ILE A 208 -3.48 6.63 -5.34
N PHE A 209 -2.15 6.44 -5.29
CA PHE A 209 -1.20 7.56 -5.18
C PHE A 209 -0.16 7.62 -6.32
N GLY A 210 -0.16 6.64 -7.22
CA GLY A 210 0.78 6.61 -8.33
C GLY A 210 0.74 7.90 -9.14
N ALA A 211 1.88 8.30 -9.68
CA ALA A 211 1.99 9.48 -10.54
C ALA A 211 1.32 9.21 -11.90
N GLN A 212 -0.01 9.17 -11.91
CA GLN A 212 -0.78 8.93 -13.12
C GLN A 212 -0.45 10.01 -14.17
N PRO A 213 -0.08 9.63 -15.41
CA PRO A 213 0.03 10.59 -16.49
C PRO A 213 -1.35 11.18 -16.77
N GLU A 214 -1.41 12.44 -17.20
CA GLU A 214 -2.67 13.04 -17.61
C GLU A 214 -3.35 12.18 -18.69
N GLN A 215 -4.62 11.83 -18.43
CA GLN A 215 -5.48 11.05 -19.34
C GLN A 215 -4.89 9.68 -19.79
N GLN A 216 -3.95 9.11 -19.03
CA GLN A 216 -3.34 7.81 -19.35
C GLN A 216 -3.29 6.86 -18.15
N GLY A 217 -3.85 7.23 -17.01
CA GLY A 217 -3.92 6.36 -15.85
C GLY A 217 -4.70 5.09 -16.18
N ARG A 218 -4.14 3.91 -15.85
CA ARG A 218 -4.76 2.61 -16.14
C ARG A 218 -4.80 1.72 -14.92
N PHE A 219 -5.87 0.95 -14.84
CA PHE A 219 -5.96 -0.15 -13.88
C PHE A 219 -6.66 -1.36 -14.53
N VAL A 220 -6.22 -2.56 -14.18
CA VAL A 220 -6.72 -3.80 -14.78
C VAL A 220 -7.38 -4.67 -13.73
N ILE A 221 -8.64 -5.02 -13.95
CA ILE A 221 -9.42 -5.93 -13.10
C ILE A 221 -9.68 -7.21 -13.88
N ARG A 222 -9.18 -8.34 -13.40
CA ARG A 222 -9.56 -9.66 -13.90
C ARG A 222 -10.78 -10.15 -13.15
N ILE A 223 -11.77 -10.64 -13.88
CA ILE A 223 -13.00 -11.16 -13.30
C ILE A 223 -12.92 -12.69 -13.18
N ASN A 224 -12.44 -13.35 -14.22
CA ASN A 224 -12.19 -14.80 -14.27
C ASN A 224 -11.19 -15.10 -15.41
N ASP A 225 -10.87 -16.36 -15.63
CA ASP A 225 -9.89 -16.78 -16.65
C ASP A 225 -10.44 -16.80 -18.06
N THR A 226 -11.75 -16.71 -18.25
CA THR A 226 -12.43 -16.85 -19.56
C THR A 226 -12.93 -15.53 -20.11
N ARG A 227 -12.99 -14.49 -19.31
CA ARG A 227 -13.49 -13.16 -19.69
C ARG A 227 -12.33 -12.19 -19.83
N ASP A 228 -12.40 -11.34 -20.85
CA ASP A 228 -11.44 -10.26 -21.02
C ASP A 228 -11.35 -9.39 -19.76
N PRO A 229 -10.16 -8.96 -19.38
CA PRO A 229 -9.97 -8.06 -18.25
C PRO A 229 -10.70 -6.73 -18.47
N ILE A 230 -11.32 -6.22 -17.43
CA ILE A 230 -11.83 -4.85 -17.41
C ILE A 230 -10.63 -3.91 -17.26
N VAL A 231 -10.51 -2.98 -18.20
CA VAL A 231 -9.49 -1.94 -18.16
C VAL A 231 -10.16 -0.62 -17.81
N LEU A 232 -9.83 -0.08 -16.65
CA LEU A 232 -10.16 1.29 -16.30
C LEU A 232 -9.08 2.19 -16.91
N SER A 233 -9.49 3.17 -17.69
CA SER A 233 -8.64 4.20 -18.29
C SER A 233 -8.89 5.55 -17.64
N ASP A 234 -7.97 6.46 -17.88
CA ASP A 234 -8.10 7.86 -17.47
C ASP A 234 -8.26 8.06 -15.96
N LEU A 235 -7.61 7.16 -15.16
CA LEU A 235 -7.56 7.29 -13.71
C LEU A 235 -6.96 8.66 -13.34
N PRO A 236 -7.68 9.48 -12.59
CA PRO A 236 -7.16 10.76 -12.15
C PRO A 236 -6.13 10.60 -11.02
N ARG A 237 -5.47 11.67 -10.70
CA ARG A 237 -4.61 11.75 -9.53
C ARG A 237 -5.44 12.16 -8.31
N TRP A 238 -5.73 11.22 -7.44
CA TRP A 238 -6.53 11.47 -6.22
C TRP A 238 -5.74 11.98 -5.03
N VAL A 239 -4.43 11.70 -4.98
CA VAL A 239 -3.61 12.05 -3.83
C VAL A 239 -2.56 13.07 -4.22
N THR A 240 -2.53 14.19 -3.49
CA THR A 240 -1.53 15.25 -3.64
C THR A 240 -0.81 15.46 -2.33
N THR A 241 0.53 15.37 -2.36
CA THR A 241 1.35 15.69 -1.18
C THR A 241 1.35 17.20 -0.94
N ARG A 242 0.87 17.62 0.23
CA ARG A 242 0.84 19.03 0.67
C ARG A 242 2.03 19.39 1.56
N GLY A 243 2.56 18.42 2.27
CA GLY A 243 3.71 18.62 3.13
C GLY A 243 4.46 17.31 3.37
N SER A 244 5.75 17.42 3.62
CA SER A 244 6.62 16.27 3.81
C SER A 244 7.84 16.66 4.64
N VAL A 245 8.21 15.78 5.57
CA VAL A 245 9.47 15.88 6.30
C VAL A 245 10.00 14.49 6.62
N TYR A 246 11.31 14.34 6.58
CA TYR A 246 12.02 13.18 7.10
C TYR A 246 12.60 13.49 8.47
N CYS A 247 12.46 12.56 9.39
CA CYS A 247 12.89 12.71 10.78
C CYS A 247 13.74 11.51 11.19
N LEU A 248 14.75 11.75 12.01
CA LEU A 248 15.35 10.72 12.83
C LEU A 248 14.57 10.66 14.15
N LEU A 249 14.18 9.46 14.55
CA LEU A 249 13.48 9.15 15.79
C LEU A 249 14.48 8.46 16.73
N PRO A 250 15.17 9.20 17.59
CA PRO A 250 16.20 8.62 18.44
C PRO A 250 15.60 7.67 19.48
N GLY A 251 16.31 6.60 19.78
CA GLY A 251 16.02 5.77 20.93
C GLY A 251 16.33 6.50 22.26
N ILE A 252 16.04 5.86 23.39
CA ILE A 252 16.30 6.42 24.73
C ILE A 252 17.79 6.79 24.92
N GLY A 253 18.70 5.97 24.38
CA GLY A 253 20.14 6.26 24.36
C GLY A 253 20.46 7.54 23.59
N GLY A 254 19.87 7.71 22.41
CA GLY A 254 20.04 8.89 21.58
C GLY A 254 19.49 10.16 22.24
N LEU A 255 18.37 10.08 22.94
CA LEU A 255 17.84 11.21 23.71
C LEU A 255 18.79 11.63 24.84
N ARG A 256 19.43 10.67 25.52
CA ARG A 256 20.45 10.97 26.56
C ARG A 256 21.73 11.57 25.97
N TYR A 257 22.09 11.17 24.77
CA TYR A 257 23.23 11.73 24.03
C TYR A 257 22.98 13.19 23.63
N LEU A 258 21.74 13.56 23.34
CA LEU A 258 21.35 14.91 22.94
C LEU A 258 21.11 15.86 24.14
N ALA A 259 20.89 15.34 25.33
CA ALA A 259 20.64 16.11 26.56
C ALA A 259 21.95 16.56 27.23
#